data_a127fae9c0bbdaa7b9879a4a3d1e9caa
#
_entry.id   a127fae9c0bbdaa7b9879a4a3d1e9caa
#
_cell.length_a   1.000
_cell.length_b   1.000
_cell.length_c   1.000
_cell.angle_alpha   90.00
_cell.angle_beta   90.00
_cell.angle_gamma   90.00
#
_symmetry.space_group_name_H-M   'P 1'
#
loop_
_entity.id
_entity.type
_entity.pdbx_description
1 polymer ?
#
loop_
_entity_poly.entity_id
_entity_poly.type
_entity_poly.pdbx_seq_one_letter_code
_entity_poly.pdbx_strand_id
1 'polypeptide(L)'
;LFTENGEGCGDNIAAYIYPKTLRQILSENGTSVSYGDREFTAYGLRTESGSVLYFVDDTYYKQIQRDYHEKRTVIAVISFDNREELTRDASGSEDSRITSEVESVLRSWAIDTMEGFLRRMTNGRYMLITDDQHIEEAKTKRFAVLDSVRAVKGENNMSATISIGIGRAGVTATESELHARQALEMALGRGGDQVAIYQQDGTYEFFGGLSKGVEKRDKVRTRVIAATLSDHIKESENVLIMGHRFSDLDSMGAAVGLWSVITKALHKPAFVVVDRQQTLAGQIVERIDANSGDRVVFLSPM
;
A
#
# COMPACT_ATOMS: atom_id res chain seq x y z
N LEU A 1 -31.75 -6.42 -40.26
CA LEU A 1 -31.64 -7.51 -39.27
C LEU A 1 -32.61 -8.61 -39.71
N PHE A 2 -32.13 -9.83 -39.83
CA PHE A 2 -33.00 -10.97 -40.04
C PHE A 2 -33.16 -11.66 -38.69
N THR A 3 -34.31 -11.54 -38.09
CA THR A 3 -34.75 -12.43 -37.04
C THR A 3 -35.69 -13.45 -37.70
N GLU A 4 -35.90 -14.61 -37.10
CA GLU A 4 -36.86 -15.63 -37.63
C GLU A 4 -38.25 -15.05 -37.90
N ASN A 5 -38.62 -13.97 -37.23
CA ASN A 5 -39.88 -13.28 -37.35
C ASN A 5 -39.85 -12.01 -38.21
N GLY A 6 -38.70 -11.62 -38.80
CA GLY A 6 -38.56 -10.39 -39.55
C GLY A 6 -38.59 -9.09 -38.77
N GLU A 7 -38.55 -9.17 -37.44
CA GLU A 7 -38.49 -8.00 -36.55
C GLU A 7 -37.18 -7.22 -36.80
N GLY A 8 -37.25 -5.88 -36.85
CA GLY A 8 -36.15 -5.01 -37.14
C GLY A 8 -35.78 -4.85 -38.62
N CYS A 9 -36.55 -5.46 -39.50
CA CYS A 9 -36.33 -5.27 -40.94
C CYS A 9 -36.64 -3.81 -41.34
N GLY A 10 -35.63 -3.11 -41.88
CA GLY A 10 -35.73 -1.67 -42.20
C GLY A 10 -35.28 -0.73 -41.11
N ASP A 11 -34.94 -1.22 -39.91
CA ASP A 11 -34.40 -0.41 -38.84
C ASP A 11 -32.96 0.00 -39.10
N ASN A 12 -32.56 1.10 -38.43
CA ASN A 12 -31.17 1.53 -38.46
C ASN A 12 -30.31 0.61 -37.57
N ILE A 13 -29.32 -0.06 -38.20
CA ILE A 13 -28.40 -0.96 -37.51
C ILE A 13 -27.70 -0.31 -36.27
N ALA A 14 -27.53 1.02 -36.29
CA ALA A 14 -26.92 1.75 -35.20
C ALA A 14 -27.64 1.56 -33.86
N ALA A 15 -28.95 1.32 -33.86
CA ALA A 15 -29.72 1.05 -32.67
C ALA A 15 -29.34 -0.27 -31.97
N TYR A 16 -28.81 -1.23 -32.71
CA TYR A 16 -28.45 -2.56 -32.22
C TYR A 16 -26.98 -2.73 -31.88
N ILE A 17 -26.15 -1.78 -32.28
CA ILE A 17 -24.70 -1.85 -32.07
C ILE A 17 -24.12 -0.72 -31.20
N TYR A 18 -24.97 0.25 -30.76
CA TYR A 18 -24.54 1.34 -29.91
C TYR A 18 -23.87 0.83 -28.61
N PRO A 19 -22.77 1.43 -28.14
CA PRO A 19 -22.09 2.63 -28.65
C PRO A 19 -21.07 2.37 -29.78
N LYS A 20 -20.99 1.16 -30.30
CA LYS A 20 -20.07 0.80 -31.38
C LYS A 20 -20.54 1.30 -32.72
N THR A 21 -19.63 1.37 -33.65
CA THR A 21 -19.92 1.74 -35.05
C THR A 21 -19.78 0.54 -35.97
N LEU A 22 -20.50 0.56 -37.11
CA LEU A 22 -20.38 -0.48 -38.12
C LEU A 22 -18.93 -0.65 -38.60
N ARG A 23 -18.18 0.45 -38.70
CA ARG A 23 -16.77 0.43 -39.10
C ARG A 23 -15.90 -0.35 -38.11
N GLN A 24 -16.13 -0.19 -36.81
CA GLN A 24 -15.41 -0.93 -35.78
C GLN A 24 -15.71 -2.43 -35.84
N ILE A 25 -16.98 -2.81 -35.98
CA ILE A 25 -17.38 -4.23 -36.09
C ILE A 25 -16.79 -4.89 -37.34
N LEU A 26 -16.67 -4.15 -38.42
CA LEU A 26 -16.09 -4.66 -39.69
C LEU A 26 -14.55 -4.69 -39.66
N SER A 27 -13.90 -3.99 -38.76
CA SER A 27 -12.43 -3.94 -38.63
C SER A 27 -11.89 -4.85 -37.51
N GLU A 28 -12.71 -5.22 -36.55
CA GLU A 28 -12.33 -6.02 -35.40
C GLU A 28 -12.82 -7.47 -35.56
N ASN A 29 -12.05 -8.42 -35.05
CA ASN A 29 -12.46 -9.84 -35.07
C ASN A 29 -13.26 -10.14 -33.78
N GLY A 30 -14.50 -9.66 -33.76
CA GLY A 30 -15.43 -9.75 -32.64
C GLY A 30 -15.46 -8.50 -31.78
N THR A 31 -16.60 -7.82 -31.73
CA THR A 31 -16.83 -6.61 -30.95
C THR A 31 -17.98 -6.83 -30.00
N SER A 32 -17.78 -6.52 -28.72
CA SER A 32 -18.83 -6.63 -27.72
C SER A 32 -19.88 -5.54 -27.90
N VAL A 33 -21.15 -5.93 -27.96
CA VAL A 33 -22.32 -5.04 -28.05
C VAL A 33 -23.39 -5.51 -27.10
N SER A 34 -24.20 -4.59 -26.60
CA SER A 34 -25.31 -4.89 -25.68
C SER A 34 -26.63 -4.43 -26.32
N TYR A 35 -27.65 -5.27 -26.21
CA TYR A 35 -29.01 -4.93 -26.66
C TYR A 35 -30.03 -5.48 -25.66
N GLY A 36 -30.82 -4.57 -25.07
CA GLY A 36 -31.65 -4.92 -23.91
C GLY A 36 -30.80 -5.47 -22.76
N ASP A 37 -31.23 -6.58 -22.17
CA ASP A 37 -30.56 -7.26 -21.06
C ASP A 37 -29.54 -8.31 -21.54
N ARG A 38 -29.24 -8.33 -22.87
CA ARG A 38 -28.33 -9.32 -23.45
C ARG A 38 -27.06 -8.70 -23.98
N GLU A 39 -26.02 -9.49 -23.90
CA GLU A 39 -24.70 -9.16 -24.44
C GLU A 39 -24.32 -10.10 -25.57
N PHE A 40 -23.82 -9.50 -26.64
CA PHE A 40 -23.45 -10.22 -27.87
C PHE A 40 -22.01 -9.91 -28.23
N THR A 41 -21.37 -10.85 -28.92
CA THR A 41 -20.20 -10.54 -29.72
C THR A 41 -20.64 -10.44 -31.19
N ALA A 42 -20.47 -9.23 -31.76
CA ALA A 42 -20.81 -8.92 -33.11
C ALA A 42 -19.60 -9.11 -34.03
N TYR A 43 -19.82 -9.79 -35.15
CA TYR A 43 -18.83 -10.00 -36.19
C TYR A 43 -19.35 -9.42 -37.49
N GLY A 44 -18.46 -8.83 -38.30
CA GLY A 44 -18.81 -8.21 -39.54
C GLY A 44 -17.97 -8.73 -40.72
N LEU A 45 -18.62 -9.01 -41.82
CA LEU A 45 -18.00 -9.38 -43.07
C LEU A 45 -18.44 -8.40 -44.17
N ARG A 46 -17.50 -7.90 -44.99
CA ARG A 46 -17.79 -7.14 -46.21
C ARG A 46 -18.02 -8.10 -47.37
N THR A 47 -19.08 -7.85 -48.10
CA THR A 47 -19.41 -8.55 -49.32
C THR A 47 -19.46 -7.54 -50.50
N GLU A 48 -19.50 -8.02 -51.75
CA GLU A 48 -19.61 -7.16 -52.92
C GLU A 48 -20.89 -6.31 -52.94
N SER A 49 -21.97 -6.81 -52.33
CA SER A 49 -23.30 -6.18 -52.28
C SER A 49 -23.60 -5.45 -50.98
N GLY A 50 -22.67 -5.45 -49.99
CA GLY A 50 -22.91 -4.82 -48.70
C GLY A 50 -22.09 -5.39 -47.57
N SER A 51 -22.68 -5.48 -46.36
CA SER A 51 -22.04 -6.07 -45.18
C SER A 51 -23.00 -7.01 -44.48
N VAL A 52 -22.48 -8.12 -44.03
CA VAL A 52 -23.19 -9.08 -43.20
C VAL A 52 -22.67 -8.97 -41.78
N LEU A 53 -23.58 -8.77 -40.83
CA LEU A 53 -23.29 -8.85 -39.38
C LEU A 53 -23.98 -10.06 -38.82
N TYR A 54 -23.27 -10.77 -37.94
CA TYR A 54 -23.88 -11.81 -37.12
C TYR A 54 -23.51 -11.58 -35.64
N PHE A 55 -24.45 -11.94 -34.79
CA PHE A 55 -24.37 -11.70 -33.37
C PHE A 55 -24.39 -13.06 -32.68
N VAL A 56 -23.40 -13.30 -31.84
CA VAL A 56 -23.35 -14.46 -30.95
C VAL A 56 -23.83 -14.01 -29.59
N ASP A 57 -24.92 -14.59 -29.10
CA ASP A 57 -25.38 -14.36 -27.72
C ASP A 57 -24.42 -15.05 -26.78
N ASP A 58 -23.60 -14.28 -26.12
CA ASP A 58 -22.63 -14.72 -25.11
C ASP A 58 -22.89 -14.10 -23.73
N THR A 59 -24.12 -13.64 -23.52
CA THR A 59 -24.59 -13.03 -22.26
C THR A 59 -24.16 -13.83 -21.04
N TYR A 60 -24.47 -15.13 -21.05
CA TYR A 60 -24.17 -16.03 -19.93
C TYR A 60 -22.64 -16.17 -19.71
N TYR A 61 -21.87 -16.29 -20.75
CA TYR A 61 -20.41 -16.41 -20.66
C TYR A 61 -19.77 -15.14 -20.11
N LYS A 62 -20.16 -13.98 -20.62
CA LYS A 62 -19.67 -12.67 -20.15
C LYS A 62 -20.09 -12.40 -18.71
N GLN A 63 -21.27 -12.82 -18.33
CA GLN A 63 -21.74 -12.70 -16.94
C GLN A 63 -20.90 -13.56 -15.99
N ILE A 64 -20.67 -14.84 -16.33
CA ILE A 64 -19.77 -15.70 -15.54
C ILE A 64 -18.36 -15.12 -15.45
N GLN A 65 -17.86 -14.58 -16.54
CA GLN A 65 -16.52 -13.97 -16.56
C GLN A 65 -16.44 -12.76 -15.62
N ARG A 66 -17.48 -11.89 -15.62
CA ARG A 66 -17.58 -10.78 -14.66
C ARG A 66 -17.66 -11.28 -13.23
N ASP A 67 -18.60 -12.18 -12.95
CA ASP A 67 -18.78 -12.76 -11.62
C ASP A 67 -17.48 -13.41 -11.10
N TYR A 68 -16.75 -14.09 -11.99
CA TYR A 68 -15.45 -14.67 -11.64
C TYR A 68 -14.41 -13.62 -11.26
N HIS A 69 -14.36 -12.50 -11.97
CA HIS A 69 -13.43 -11.41 -11.67
C HIS A 69 -13.84 -10.65 -10.41
N GLU A 70 -15.12 -10.31 -10.27
CA GLU A 70 -15.67 -9.55 -9.17
C GLU A 70 -15.60 -10.31 -7.83
N LYS A 71 -15.91 -11.60 -7.83
CA LYS A 71 -15.89 -12.48 -6.65
C LYS A 71 -14.52 -13.14 -6.40
N ARG A 72 -13.50 -12.74 -7.13
CA ARG A 72 -12.16 -13.26 -6.90
C ARG A 72 -11.67 -12.85 -5.51
N THR A 73 -11.20 -13.83 -4.74
CA THR A 73 -10.69 -13.60 -3.39
C THR A 73 -9.46 -12.70 -3.41
N VAL A 74 -9.49 -11.68 -2.60
CA VAL A 74 -8.41 -10.73 -2.37
C VAL A 74 -7.98 -10.80 -0.92
N ILE A 75 -6.68 -10.75 -0.67
CA ILE A 75 -6.11 -10.72 0.67
C ILE A 75 -5.50 -9.33 0.90
N ALA A 76 -5.81 -8.75 2.05
CA ALA A 76 -5.17 -7.54 2.53
C ALA A 76 -4.48 -7.81 3.87
N VAL A 77 -3.27 -7.27 4.03
CA VAL A 77 -2.53 -7.27 5.30
C VAL A 77 -2.48 -5.84 5.80
N ILE A 78 -2.90 -5.65 7.06
CA ILE A 78 -3.03 -4.34 7.69
C ILE A 78 -2.02 -4.25 8.82
N SER A 79 -1.31 -3.14 8.93
CA SER A 79 -0.42 -2.80 10.03
C SER A 79 -0.94 -1.57 10.77
N PHE A 80 -0.98 -1.63 12.10
CA PHE A 80 -1.16 -0.46 12.94
C PHE A 80 0.22 0.18 13.15
N ASP A 81 0.50 1.26 12.41
CA ASP A 81 1.87 1.75 12.19
C ASP A 81 2.52 2.33 13.45
N ASN A 82 1.82 3.22 14.14
CA ASN A 82 2.36 3.99 15.26
C ASN A 82 1.86 3.53 16.63
N ARG A 83 1.48 2.26 16.76
CA ARG A 83 0.94 1.70 18.01
C ARG A 83 1.89 1.92 19.19
N GLU A 84 3.18 1.58 19.03
CA GLU A 84 4.18 1.69 20.09
C GLU A 84 4.40 3.15 20.53
N GLU A 85 4.34 4.10 19.59
CA GLU A 85 4.46 5.53 19.90
C GLU A 85 3.25 6.06 20.67
N LEU A 86 2.04 5.61 20.32
CA LEU A 86 0.81 5.99 20.98
C LEU A 86 0.71 5.44 22.40
N THR A 87 1.33 4.28 22.66
CA THR A 87 1.18 3.55 23.92
C THR A 87 2.42 3.62 24.81
N ARG A 88 3.51 4.27 24.36
CA ARG A 88 4.81 4.31 25.05
C ARG A 88 4.71 4.86 26.47
N ASP A 89 3.96 5.94 26.66
CA ASP A 89 3.78 6.61 27.95
C ASP A 89 2.38 6.34 28.56
N ALA A 90 1.58 5.50 27.89
CA ALA A 90 0.22 5.22 28.27
C ALA A 90 0.16 4.18 29.41
N SER A 91 -0.81 4.33 30.30
CA SER A 91 -1.14 3.26 31.24
C SER A 91 -1.61 2.01 30.48
N GLY A 92 -1.46 0.81 31.04
CA GLY A 92 -1.92 -0.42 30.38
C GLY A 92 -3.42 -0.42 30.00
N SER A 93 -4.23 0.40 30.68
CA SER A 93 -5.64 0.62 30.34
C SER A 93 -5.81 1.44 29.07
N GLU A 94 -4.97 2.43 28.83
CA GLU A 94 -5.00 3.29 27.66
C GLU A 94 -4.52 2.56 26.39
N ASP A 95 -3.45 1.76 26.47
CA ASP A 95 -3.02 0.87 25.36
C ASP A 95 -4.18 -0.06 24.94
N SER A 96 -4.85 -0.65 25.91
CA SER A 96 -6.00 -1.53 25.65
C SER A 96 -7.16 -0.77 25.00
N ARG A 97 -7.44 0.46 25.44
CA ARG A 97 -8.49 1.31 24.86
C ARG A 97 -8.20 1.64 23.40
N ILE A 98 -7.03 2.21 23.11
CA ILE A 98 -6.64 2.62 21.76
C ILE A 98 -6.65 1.41 20.80
N THR A 99 -6.05 0.30 21.24
CA THR A 99 -6.01 -0.93 20.44
C THR A 99 -7.41 -1.45 20.16
N SER A 100 -8.32 -1.43 21.15
CA SER A 100 -9.69 -1.88 20.99
C SER A 100 -10.52 -0.95 20.08
N GLU A 101 -10.31 0.37 20.17
CA GLU A 101 -10.97 1.33 19.29
C GLU A 101 -10.55 1.15 17.83
N VAL A 102 -9.25 1.03 17.56
CA VAL A 102 -8.73 0.76 16.21
C VAL A 102 -9.26 -0.58 15.67
N GLU A 103 -9.25 -1.63 16.51
CA GLU A 103 -9.78 -2.94 16.13
C GLU A 103 -11.28 -2.88 15.85
N SER A 104 -12.05 -2.10 16.61
CA SER A 104 -13.48 -1.89 16.38
C SER A 104 -13.73 -1.21 15.02
N VAL A 105 -12.97 -0.16 14.69
CA VAL A 105 -13.06 0.52 13.38
C VAL A 105 -12.72 -0.44 12.23
N LEU A 106 -11.64 -1.22 12.36
CA LEU A 106 -11.25 -2.20 11.35
C LEU A 106 -12.30 -3.31 11.18
N ARG A 107 -12.89 -3.78 12.27
CA ARG A 107 -13.93 -4.82 12.27
C ARG A 107 -15.21 -4.32 11.60
N SER A 108 -15.68 -3.11 11.95
CA SER A 108 -16.84 -2.50 11.31
C SER A 108 -16.60 -2.32 9.81
N TRP A 109 -15.44 -1.78 9.41
CA TRP A 109 -15.09 -1.63 8.00
C TRP A 109 -15.04 -2.98 7.27
N ALA A 110 -14.45 -4.00 7.88
CA ALA A 110 -14.33 -5.33 7.29
C ALA A 110 -15.70 -6.00 7.09
N ILE A 111 -16.64 -5.82 8.02
CA ILE A 111 -17.98 -6.44 7.96
C ILE A 111 -18.92 -5.59 7.08
N ASP A 112 -19.01 -4.28 7.36
CA ASP A 112 -20.08 -3.43 6.82
C ASP A 112 -19.73 -2.87 5.43
N THR A 113 -18.43 -2.80 5.09
CA THR A 113 -17.98 -2.20 3.82
C THR A 113 -17.31 -3.21 2.90
N MET A 114 -16.54 -4.13 3.46
CA MET A 114 -15.75 -5.08 2.68
C MET A 114 -16.41 -6.45 2.58
N GLU A 115 -17.56 -6.66 3.26
CA GLU A 115 -18.24 -7.96 3.38
C GLU A 115 -17.26 -9.13 3.59
N GLY A 116 -16.19 -8.84 4.33
CA GLY A 116 -14.99 -9.67 4.43
C GLY A 116 -14.79 -10.25 5.83
N PHE A 117 -13.79 -11.11 5.93
CA PHE A 117 -13.36 -11.74 7.16
C PHE A 117 -12.06 -11.12 7.67
N LEU A 118 -12.10 -10.47 8.84
CA LEU A 118 -10.94 -9.87 9.51
C LEU A 118 -10.40 -10.82 10.60
N ARG A 119 -9.12 -11.13 10.53
CA ARG A 119 -8.39 -11.89 11.54
C ARG A 119 -7.20 -11.11 12.09
N ARG A 120 -7.08 -11.05 13.40
CA ARG A 120 -5.87 -10.57 14.07
C ARG A 120 -4.77 -11.62 13.96
N MET A 121 -3.60 -11.24 13.44
CA MET A 121 -2.43 -12.10 13.25
C MET A 121 -1.48 -12.02 14.46
N THR A 122 -1.03 -10.81 14.77
CA THR A 122 -0.15 -10.49 15.88
C THR A 122 -0.59 -9.16 16.49
N ASN A 123 0.14 -8.65 17.50
CA ASN A 123 -0.10 -7.32 18.04
C ASN A 123 0.10 -6.26 16.94
N GLY A 124 -0.99 -5.57 16.59
CA GLY A 124 -1.00 -4.51 15.58
C GLY A 124 -0.97 -4.97 14.12
N ARG A 125 -1.09 -6.28 13.83
CA ARG A 125 -1.23 -6.79 12.46
C ARG A 125 -2.51 -7.60 12.28
N TYR A 126 -3.20 -7.34 11.16
CA TYR A 126 -4.46 -7.99 10.81
C TYR A 126 -4.42 -8.48 9.36
N MET A 127 -5.20 -9.50 9.08
CA MET A 127 -5.46 -10.00 7.73
C MET A 127 -6.95 -9.84 7.45
N LEU A 128 -7.27 -9.27 6.29
CA LEU A 128 -8.62 -9.20 5.75
C LEU A 128 -8.69 -10.07 4.50
N ILE A 129 -9.73 -10.88 4.42
CA ILE A 129 -10.08 -11.64 3.22
C ILE A 129 -11.41 -11.08 2.73
N THR A 130 -11.46 -10.66 1.49
CA THR A 130 -12.62 -10.08 0.80
C THR A 130 -12.58 -10.46 -0.67
N ASP A 131 -13.40 -9.84 -1.50
CA ASP A 131 -13.39 -9.99 -2.95
C ASP A 131 -12.95 -8.72 -3.68
N ASP A 132 -12.77 -8.85 -4.98
CA ASP A 132 -12.25 -7.79 -5.82
C ASP A 132 -13.24 -6.63 -6.00
N GLN A 133 -14.55 -6.93 -6.00
CA GLN A 133 -15.62 -5.93 -6.09
C GLN A 133 -15.51 -4.91 -4.95
N HIS A 134 -15.40 -5.40 -3.70
CA HIS A 134 -15.33 -4.53 -2.53
C HIS A 134 -14.03 -3.71 -2.48
N ILE A 135 -12.94 -4.24 -3.05
CA ILE A 135 -11.71 -3.44 -3.23
C ILE A 135 -11.95 -2.27 -4.19
N GLU A 136 -12.63 -2.50 -5.34
CA GLU A 136 -12.94 -1.41 -6.27
C GLU A 136 -13.87 -0.36 -5.64
N GLU A 137 -14.85 -0.78 -4.85
CA GLU A 137 -15.70 0.15 -4.09
C GLU A 137 -14.90 0.95 -3.07
N ALA A 138 -13.98 0.30 -2.34
CA ALA A 138 -13.10 0.97 -1.38
C ALA A 138 -12.17 1.96 -2.07
N LYS A 139 -11.66 1.66 -3.28
CA LYS A 139 -10.88 2.60 -4.11
C LYS A 139 -11.68 3.84 -4.45
N THR A 140 -12.92 3.68 -4.88
CA THR A 140 -13.82 4.80 -5.21
C THR A 140 -14.01 5.73 -3.99
N LYS A 141 -14.12 5.17 -2.80
CA LYS A 141 -14.20 5.88 -1.51
C LYS A 141 -12.82 6.27 -0.95
N ARG A 142 -11.73 6.06 -1.73
CA ARG A 142 -10.35 6.36 -1.37
C ARG A 142 -9.91 5.76 -0.03
N PHE A 143 -10.43 4.56 0.30
CA PHE A 143 -10.16 3.88 1.56
C PHE A 143 -10.42 4.77 2.79
N ALA A 144 -11.65 5.25 2.94
CA ALA A 144 -12.07 6.12 4.04
C ALA A 144 -11.77 5.54 5.44
N VAL A 145 -11.49 4.25 5.56
CA VAL A 145 -11.04 3.61 6.81
C VAL A 145 -9.78 4.25 7.38
N LEU A 146 -8.88 4.78 6.53
CA LEU A 146 -7.70 5.51 6.98
C LEU A 146 -8.09 6.72 7.84
N ASP A 147 -9.07 7.50 7.36
CA ASP A 147 -9.56 8.68 8.09
C ASP A 147 -10.31 8.28 9.38
N SER A 148 -11.08 7.18 9.33
CA SER A 148 -11.77 6.66 10.51
C SER A 148 -10.79 6.22 11.60
N VAL A 149 -9.68 5.58 11.23
CA VAL A 149 -8.63 5.23 12.19
C VAL A 149 -7.89 6.46 12.70
N ARG A 150 -7.61 7.47 11.86
CA ARG A 150 -7.00 8.75 12.30
C ARG A 150 -7.86 9.52 13.31
N ALA A 151 -9.16 9.25 13.36
CA ALA A 151 -10.04 9.84 14.38
C ALA A 151 -9.77 9.28 15.79
N VAL A 152 -9.21 8.08 15.90
CA VAL A 152 -8.78 7.51 17.17
C VAL A 152 -7.49 8.20 17.62
N LYS A 153 -7.50 8.74 18.85
CA LYS A 153 -6.38 9.52 19.39
C LYS A 153 -5.93 9.00 20.73
N GLY A 154 -4.62 9.05 20.94
CA GLY A 154 -4.00 8.87 22.26
C GLY A 154 -4.11 10.11 23.14
N GLU A 155 -3.74 10.00 24.41
CA GLU A 155 -3.71 11.11 25.38
C GLU A 155 -2.83 12.28 24.93
N ASN A 156 -1.75 12.00 24.20
CA ASN A 156 -0.87 13.00 23.58
C ASN A 156 -1.47 13.70 22.34
N ASN A 157 -2.77 13.48 22.07
CA ASN A 157 -3.50 13.96 20.87
C ASN A 157 -2.90 13.48 19.52
N MET A 158 -2.05 12.47 19.54
CA MET A 158 -1.54 11.80 18.34
C MET A 158 -2.63 10.90 17.75
N SER A 159 -2.84 10.97 16.44
CA SER A 159 -3.80 10.10 15.74
C SER A 159 -3.21 8.72 15.49
N ALA A 160 -4.04 7.69 15.60
CA ALA A 160 -3.68 6.36 15.14
C ALA A 160 -3.54 6.33 13.62
N THR A 161 -2.59 5.55 13.11
CA THR A 161 -2.38 5.37 11.67
C THR A 161 -2.24 3.90 11.32
N ILE A 162 -2.75 3.54 10.15
CA ILE A 162 -2.62 2.19 9.60
C ILE A 162 -2.08 2.21 8.19
N SER A 163 -1.35 1.18 7.84
CA SER A 163 -0.98 0.88 6.47
C SER A 163 -1.63 -0.42 6.01
N ILE A 164 -2.08 -0.46 4.76
CA ILE A 164 -2.76 -1.61 4.18
C ILE A 164 -2.04 -2.02 2.91
N GLY A 165 -1.59 -3.27 2.84
CA GLY A 165 -1.11 -3.89 1.62
C GLY A 165 -2.16 -4.85 1.06
N ILE A 166 -2.50 -4.73 -0.21
CA ILE A 166 -3.53 -5.52 -0.89
C ILE A 166 -2.91 -6.33 -2.01
N GLY A 167 -3.09 -7.66 -1.95
CA GLY A 167 -2.66 -8.61 -2.97
C GLY A 167 -3.85 -9.07 -3.82
N ARG A 168 -3.91 -8.53 -5.02
CA ARG A 168 -5.03 -8.71 -5.96
C ARG A 168 -4.74 -9.69 -7.10
N ALA A 169 -3.46 -9.94 -7.38
CA ALA A 169 -3.02 -10.59 -8.61
C ALA A 169 -2.63 -12.07 -8.43
N GLY A 170 -2.76 -12.64 -7.25
CA GLY A 170 -2.36 -14.03 -6.99
C GLY A 170 -3.29 -15.05 -7.66
N VAL A 171 -2.74 -16.10 -8.22
CA VAL A 171 -3.49 -17.27 -8.72
C VAL A 171 -3.99 -18.10 -7.54
N THR A 172 -3.26 -18.08 -6.44
CA THR A 172 -3.59 -18.78 -5.19
C THR A 172 -3.72 -17.78 -4.03
N ALA A 173 -4.40 -18.17 -2.97
CA ALA A 173 -4.49 -17.37 -1.75
C ALA A 173 -3.11 -17.09 -1.13
N THR A 174 -2.19 -18.05 -1.18
CA THR A 174 -0.80 -17.88 -0.70
C THR A 174 -0.05 -16.81 -1.49
N GLU A 175 -0.22 -16.79 -2.80
CA GLU A 175 0.39 -15.79 -3.67
C GLU A 175 -0.23 -14.41 -3.44
N SER A 176 -1.55 -14.33 -3.29
CA SER A 176 -2.23 -13.09 -2.92
C SER A 176 -1.77 -12.56 -1.56
N GLU A 177 -1.54 -13.43 -0.58
CA GLU A 177 -0.96 -13.02 0.71
C GLU A 177 0.47 -12.50 0.56
N LEU A 178 1.30 -13.15 -0.24
CA LEU A 178 2.66 -12.69 -0.52
C LEU A 178 2.65 -11.30 -1.15
N HIS A 179 1.83 -11.09 -2.17
CA HIS A 179 1.65 -9.79 -2.82
C HIS A 179 1.13 -8.73 -1.84
N ALA A 180 0.19 -9.09 -0.96
CA ALA A 180 -0.30 -8.18 0.08
C ALA A 180 0.82 -7.75 1.06
N ARG A 181 1.69 -8.67 1.46
CA ARG A 181 2.84 -8.35 2.31
C ARG A 181 3.83 -7.43 1.60
N GLN A 182 4.16 -7.71 0.33
CA GLN A 182 5.02 -6.84 -0.48
C GLN A 182 4.42 -5.43 -0.63
N ALA A 183 3.12 -5.35 -0.90
CA ALA A 183 2.41 -4.07 -0.98
C ALA A 183 2.44 -3.31 0.36
N LEU A 184 2.28 -4.02 1.50
CA LEU A 184 2.40 -3.40 2.81
C LEU A 184 3.80 -2.83 3.07
N GLU A 185 4.86 -3.57 2.72
CA GLU A 185 6.24 -3.06 2.83
C GLU A 185 6.44 -1.79 1.98
N MET A 186 5.86 -1.75 0.77
CA MET A 186 5.89 -0.55 -0.06
C MET A 186 5.16 0.63 0.58
N ALA A 187 3.99 0.40 1.21
CA ALA A 187 3.26 1.44 1.94
C ALA A 187 4.07 1.97 3.14
N LEU A 188 4.63 1.06 3.95
CA LEU A 188 5.46 1.41 5.10
C LEU A 188 6.73 2.15 4.70
N GLY A 189 7.43 1.69 3.63
CA GLY A 189 8.62 2.34 3.09
C GLY A 189 8.39 3.76 2.58
N ARG A 190 7.15 4.13 2.26
CA ARG A 190 6.74 5.49 1.85
C ARG A 190 6.28 6.37 3.02
N GLY A 191 6.41 5.89 4.24
CA GLY A 191 6.07 6.62 5.46
C GLY A 191 4.77 6.18 6.15
N GLY A 192 4.14 5.11 5.67
CA GLY A 192 2.92 4.58 6.26
C GLY A 192 1.67 5.41 6.01
N ASP A 193 0.60 5.14 6.79
CA ASP A 193 -0.69 5.84 6.73
C ASP A 193 -1.32 5.85 5.33
N GLN A 194 -1.22 4.71 4.62
CA GLN A 194 -1.67 4.58 3.24
C GLN A 194 -2.00 3.13 2.87
N VAL A 195 -2.65 2.99 1.73
CA VAL A 195 -2.93 1.71 1.09
C VAL A 195 -2.04 1.56 -0.13
N ALA A 196 -1.43 0.40 -0.29
CA ALA A 196 -0.76 -0.02 -1.52
C ALA A 196 -1.44 -1.28 -2.07
N ILE A 197 -1.73 -1.29 -3.35
CA ILE A 197 -2.34 -2.41 -4.06
C ILE A 197 -1.36 -2.95 -5.08
N TYR A 198 -1.02 -4.23 -4.99
CA TYR A 198 -0.25 -4.93 -6.00
C TYR A 198 -1.13 -5.28 -7.19
N GLN A 199 -0.79 -4.79 -8.39
CA GLN A 199 -1.53 -4.99 -9.62
C GLN A 199 -1.04 -6.20 -10.42
N GLN A 200 -1.85 -6.68 -11.38
CA GLN A 200 -1.51 -7.85 -12.22
C GLN A 200 -0.26 -7.64 -13.09
N ASP A 201 0.05 -6.41 -13.44
CA ASP A 201 1.23 -6.03 -14.23
C ASP A 201 2.51 -5.89 -13.37
N GLY A 202 2.42 -6.19 -12.07
CA GLY A 202 3.53 -6.04 -11.13
C GLY A 202 3.74 -4.62 -10.62
N THR A 203 2.90 -3.67 -10.98
CA THR A 203 2.95 -2.30 -10.47
C THR A 203 2.19 -2.14 -9.15
N TYR A 204 2.38 -0.99 -8.50
CA TYR A 204 1.68 -0.64 -7.26
C TYR A 204 0.83 0.60 -7.45
N GLU A 205 -0.41 0.54 -7.00
CA GLU A 205 -1.31 1.68 -6.90
C GLU A 205 -1.40 2.12 -5.43
N PHE A 206 -1.37 3.44 -5.16
CA PHE A 206 -1.34 3.96 -3.80
C PHE A 206 -2.53 4.88 -3.52
N PHE A 207 -3.09 4.76 -2.30
CA PHE A 207 -4.16 5.61 -1.79
C PHE A 207 -3.81 6.10 -0.39
N GLY A 208 -4.22 7.31 -0.05
CA GLY A 208 -3.83 7.94 1.20
C GLY A 208 -2.41 8.49 1.13
N GLY A 209 -1.69 8.43 2.23
CA GLY A 209 -0.39 9.07 2.39
C GLY A 209 -0.53 10.51 2.88
N LEU A 210 0.57 11.07 3.34
CA LEU A 210 0.62 12.35 4.02
C LEU A 210 -0.12 13.46 3.27
N SER A 211 -1.23 13.90 3.84
CA SER A 211 -1.75 15.23 3.49
C SER A 211 -0.68 16.26 3.87
N LYS A 212 -0.50 17.31 3.04
CA LYS A 212 0.50 18.39 3.26
C LYS A 212 0.52 18.96 4.70
N GLY A 213 -0.54 18.74 5.48
CA GLY A 213 -0.64 19.17 6.88
C GLY A 213 0.11 18.30 7.88
N VAL A 214 0.20 16.98 7.65
CA VAL A 214 0.94 16.03 8.52
C VAL A 214 2.44 16.19 8.26
N GLU A 215 2.85 16.31 7.00
CA GLU A 215 4.24 16.60 6.63
C GLU A 215 4.77 17.88 7.28
N LYS A 216 3.91 18.90 7.43
CA LYS A 216 4.28 20.16 8.10
C LYS A 216 4.43 19.99 9.62
N ARG A 217 3.61 19.13 10.25
CA ARG A 217 3.74 18.80 11.69
C ARG A 217 4.99 17.97 11.97
N ASP A 218 5.29 16.96 11.14
CA ASP A 218 6.49 16.14 11.28
C ASP A 218 7.76 16.97 11.10
N LYS A 219 7.79 17.90 10.14
CA LYS A 219 8.93 18.83 9.96
C LYS A 219 9.14 19.74 11.18
N VAL A 220 8.07 20.23 11.82
CA VAL A 220 8.19 21.03 13.05
C VAL A 220 8.67 20.15 14.20
N ARG A 221 8.10 18.98 14.40
CA ARG A 221 8.52 18.03 15.44
C ARG A 221 9.98 17.60 15.25
N THR A 222 10.36 17.24 14.03
CA THR A 222 11.74 16.88 13.69
C THR A 222 12.70 18.04 13.99
N ARG A 223 12.34 19.27 13.70
CA ARG A 223 13.17 20.44 14.03
C ARG A 223 13.31 20.66 15.54
N VAL A 224 12.22 20.50 16.29
CA VAL A 224 12.25 20.61 17.77
C VAL A 224 13.15 19.52 18.36
N ILE A 225 12.97 18.26 17.94
CA ILE A 225 13.80 17.13 18.39
C ILE A 225 15.27 17.37 18.02
N ALA A 226 15.54 17.80 16.78
CA ALA A 226 16.91 18.09 16.34
C ALA A 226 17.54 19.23 17.13
N ALA A 227 16.80 20.29 17.47
CA ALA A 227 17.28 21.39 18.29
C ALA A 227 17.62 20.92 19.72
N THR A 228 16.67 20.21 20.37
CA THR A 228 16.88 19.66 21.72
C THR A 228 18.07 18.70 21.75
N LEU A 229 18.19 17.78 20.76
CA LEU A 229 19.33 16.88 20.63
C LEU A 229 20.64 17.65 20.44
N SER A 230 20.64 18.68 19.59
CA SER A 230 21.80 19.55 19.38
C SER A 230 22.26 20.23 20.67
N ASP A 231 21.33 20.68 21.50
CA ASP A 231 21.66 21.35 22.76
C ASP A 231 22.26 20.36 23.78
N HIS A 232 21.69 19.17 23.92
CA HIS A 232 22.28 18.12 24.75
C HIS A 232 23.66 17.69 24.27
N ILE A 233 23.88 17.59 22.95
CA ILE A 233 25.19 17.28 22.37
C ILE A 233 26.20 18.38 22.72
N LYS A 234 25.82 19.65 22.64
CA LYS A 234 26.71 20.77 23.00
C LYS A 234 27.12 20.77 24.48
N GLU A 235 26.24 20.33 25.37
CA GLU A 235 26.50 20.23 26.81
C GLU A 235 27.31 19.00 27.18
N SER A 236 27.37 17.95 26.33
CA SER A 236 28.10 16.72 26.58
C SER A 236 29.60 16.85 26.29
N GLU A 237 30.41 16.07 27.00
CA GLU A 237 31.86 15.98 26.70
C GLU A 237 32.12 15.08 25.49
N ASN A 238 31.42 13.95 25.40
CA ASN A 238 31.54 12.97 24.34
C ASN A 238 30.18 12.44 23.94
N VAL A 239 30.03 12.00 22.69
CA VAL A 239 28.80 11.39 22.17
C VAL A 239 29.10 9.99 21.67
N LEU A 240 28.36 9.01 22.21
CA LEU A 240 28.40 7.64 21.73
C LEU A 240 27.13 7.35 20.92
N ILE A 241 27.32 6.86 19.71
CA ILE A 241 26.21 6.54 18.79
C ILE A 241 26.15 5.02 18.66
N MET A 242 25.01 4.43 18.97
CA MET A 242 24.81 2.99 18.90
C MET A 242 23.57 2.65 18.10
N GLY A 243 23.67 1.67 17.24
CA GLY A 243 22.54 1.03 16.57
C GLY A 243 22.10 -0.26 17.29
N HIS A 244 21.25 -1.06 16.65
CA HIS A 244 20.90 -2.39 17.14
C HIS A 244 22.09 -3.36 17.02
N ARG A 245 22.04 -4.46 17.79
CA ARG A 245 23.16 -5.41 17.94
C ARG A 245 23.70 -5.96 16.61
N PHE A 246 22.82 -6.31 15.68
CA PHE A 246 23.16 -6.79 14.34
C PHE A 246 23.06 -5.66 13.34
N SER A 247 23.78 -4.56 13.56
CA SER A 247 23.72 -3.34 12.73
C SER A 247 23.81 -3.65 11.25
N ASP A 248 22.76 -3.30 10.52
CA ASP A 248 22.67 -3.38 9.07
C ASP A 248 23.19 -2.10 8.39
N LEU A 249 23.08 -2.03 7.06
CA LEU A 249 23.55 -0.89 6.27
C LEU A 249 22.82 0.41 6.62
N ASP A 250 21.51 0.34 6.91
CA ASP A 250 20.68 1.49 7.24
C ASP A 250 21.07 2.06 8.61
N SER A 251 21.18 1.18 9.62
CA SER A 251 21.65 1.53 10.95
C SER A 251 23.03 2.15 10.93
N MET A 252 23.96 1.55 10.17
CA MET A 252 25.33 2.05 10.05
C MET A 252 25.38 3.37 9.28
N GLY A 253 24.62 3.51 8.21
CA GLY A 253 24.52 4.75 7.43
C GLY A 253 24.00 5.91 8.27
N ALA A 254 22.94 5.68 9.07
CA ALA A 254 22.42 6.68 9.99
C ALA A 254 23.44 7.06 11.08
N ALA A 255 24.11 6.08 11.68
CA ALA A 255 25.10 6.32 12.73
C ALA A 255 26.30 7.13 12.22
N VAL A 256 26.85 6.80 11.06
CA VAL A 256 27.98 7.52 10.44
C VAL A 256 27.53 8.92 9.98
N GLY A 257 26.31 9.06 9.45
CA GLY A 257 25.74 10.36 9.10
C GLY A 257 25.66 11.28 10.32
N LEU A 258 25.12 10.78 11.43
CA LEU A 258 25.01 11.54 12.68
C LEU A 258 26.40 11.86 13.26
N TRP A 259 27.33 10.90 13.28
CA TRP A 259 28.73 11.12 13.65
C TRP A 259 29.37 12.25 12.83
N SER A 260 29.16 12.27 11.53
CA SER A 260 29.71 13.30 10.64
C SER A 260 29.15 14.69 10.96
N VAL A 261 27.86 14.81 11.25
CA VAL A 261 27.23 16.08 11.65
C VAL A 261 27.79 16.56 13.00
N ILE A 262 27.86 15.68 14.00
CA ILE A 262 28.35 16.04 15.34
C ILE A 262 29.79 16.49 15.29
N THR A 263 30.65 15.75 14.60
CA THR A 263 32.08 16.07 14.54
C THR A 263 32.39 17.28 13.66
N LYS A 264 31.73 17.43 12.51
CA LYS A 264 32.02 18.49 11.54
C LYS A 264 31.26 19.79 11.78
N ALA A 265 29.99 19.70 12.18
CA ALA A 265 29.13 20.89 12.34
C ALA A 265 29.05 21.35 13.79
N LEU A 266 29.00 20.44 14.76
CA LEU A 266 28.95 20.78 16.18
C LEU A 266 30.31 20.78 16.88
N HIS A 267 31.36 20.32 16.19
CA HIS A 267 32.75 20.24 16.68
C HIS A 267 32.88 19.52 18.03
N LYS A 268 32.08 18.47 18.23
CA LYS A 268 32.10 17.62 19.44
C LYS A 268 32.71 16.25 19.15
N PRO A 269 33.48 15.69 20.10
CA PRO A 269 33.94 14.32 19.99
C PRO A 269 32.77 13.37 19.93
N ALA A 270 32.71 12.53 18.90
CA ALA A 270 31.67 11.50 18.75
C ALA A 270 32.29 10.22 18.22
N PHE A 271 31.69 9.09 18.62
CA PHE A 271 32.16 7.75 18.23
C PHE A 271 30.94 6.87 17.94
N VAL A 272 31.07 5.98 16.96
CA VAL A 272 30.08 4.96 16.65
C VAL A 272 30.51 3.66 17.34
N VAL A 273 29.66 3.12 18.19
CA VAL A 273 29.93 1.84 18.87
C VAL A 273 29.34 0.72 18.02
N VAL A 274 30.19 -0.21 17.58
CA VAL A 274 29.79 -1.33 16.73
C VAL A 274 30.51 -2.62 17.14
N ASP A 275 29.75 -3.71 17.24
CA ASP A 275 30.32 -5.04 17.36
C ASP A 275 30.74 -5.55 15.96
N ARG A 276 32.03 -5.53 15.70
CA ARG A 276 32.60 -5.91 14.40
C ARG A 276 32.35 -7.38 14.03
N GLN A 277 32.10 -8.25 15.03
CA GLN A 277 31.83 -9.67 14.79
C GLN A 277 30.37 -9.93 14.44
N GLN A 278 29.45 -9.05 14.85
CA GLN A 278 28.01 -9.26 14.71
C GLN A 278 27.35 -8.30 13.70
N THR A 279 28.03 -7.24 13.28
CA THR A 279 27.47 -6.30 12.30
C THR A 279 27.33 -6.95 10.92
N LEU A 280 26.22 -6.69 10.25
CA LEU A 280 26.00 -7.04 8.85
C LEU A 280 26.67 -6.05 7.88
N ALA A 281 27.16 -4.92 8.38
CA ALA A 281 27.78 -3.84 7.61
C ALA A 281 29.34 -3.82 7.73
N GLY A 282 29.96 -4.96 8.03
CA GLY A 282 31.40 -5.07 8.29
C GLY A 282 32.29 -4.45 7.20
N GLN A 283 31.99 -4.68 5.93
CA GLN A 283 32.74 -4.11 4.80
C GLN A 283 32.71 -2.58 4.77
N ILE A 284 31.61 -1.95 5.19
CA ILE A 284 31.50 -0.48 5.26
C ILE A 284 32.33 0.04 6.43
N VAL A 285 32.30 -0.63 7.58
CA VAL A 285 33.11 -0.28 8.76
C VAL A 285 34.61 -0.29 8.39
N GLU A 286 35.09 -1.36 7.77
CA GLU A 286 36.49 -1.48 7.33
C GLU A 286 36.87 -0.38 6.32
N ARG A 287 35.99 -0.09 5.36
CA ARG A 287 36.21 0.93 4.34
C ARG A 287 36.28 2.34 4.91
N ILE A 288 35.45 2.64 5.91
CA ILE A 288 35.44 3.93 6.60
C ILE A 288 36.72 4.06 7.44
N ASP A 289 37.10 3.03 8.21
CA ASP A 289 38.34 3.04 8.98
C ASP A 289 39.56 3.28 8.09
N ALA A 290 39.64 2.57 6.98
CA ALA A 290 40.74 2.73 6.03
C ALA A 290 40.88 4.15 5.44
N ASN A 291 39.74 4.88 5.34
CA ASN A 291 39.69 6.23 4.79
C ASN A 291 39.66 7.34 5.86
N SER A 292 39.64 7.00 7.14
CA SER A 292 39.50 7.97 8.24
C SER A 292 40.84 8.58 8.69
N GLY A 293 41.96 8.07 8.21
CA GLY A 293 43.29 8.47 8.66
C GLY A 293 43.48 8.20 10.17
N ASP A 294 44.02 9.16 10.90
CA ASP A 294 44.24 9.04 12.34
C ASP A 294 42.98 9.25 13.20
N ARG A 295 41.78 9.40 12.58
CA ARG A 295 40.54 9.63 13.31
C ARG A 295 39.89 8.30 13.71
N VAL A 296 39.73 8.11 15.00
CA VAL A 296 38.94 6.99 15.52
C VAL A 296 37.45 7.28 15.29
N VAL A 297 36.81 6.50 14.46
CA VAL A 297 35.33 6.61 14.19
C VAL A 297 34.60 5.57 14.96
N PHE A 298 35.10 4.34 15.00
CA PHE A 298 34.42 3.19 15.59
C PHE A 298 35.08 2.71 16.88
N LEU A 299 34.25 2.44 17.88
CA LEU A 299 34.64 1.77 19.12
C LEU A 299 33.98 0.38 19.18
N SER A 300 34.66 -0.58 19.78
CA SER A 300 34.07 -1.87 20.10
C SER A 300 33.29 -1.79 21.42
N PRO A 301 32.14 -2.46 21.55
CA PRO A 301 31.50 -2.61 22.85
C PRO A 301 32.42 -3.39 23.80
N MET A 302 32.38 -3.06 25.10
CA MET A 302 33.13 -3.77 26.13
C MET A 302 32.55 -5.17 26.38
#